data_f78c6bf05402f9a387d1523f8ef580d5
#
_entry.id   f78c6bf05402f9a387d1523f8ef580d5
#
_cell.length_a   1.000
_cell.length_b   1.000
_cell.length_c   1.000
_cell.angle_alpha   90.00
_cell.angle_beta   90.00
_cell.angle_gamma   90.00
#
_symmetry.space_group_name_H-M   'P 1'
#
loop_
_entity.id
_entity.type
_entity.pdbx_description
1 polymer ?
#
loop_
_entity_poly.entity_id
_entity_poly.type
_entity_poly.pdbx_seq_one_letter_code
_entity_poly.pdbx_strand_id
1 'polypeptide(L)'
;MSDIEILSLSPDSRYQVQATPCEAGNSHWVFPPQIIDTQNGNEVFSFKDPLWSADRSTWLSPTRVELRLRKYPGHRAPLGLVVIIECALRTAEYGDGTHIELARLESTLEGMLDLLG
;
A
#
# COMPACT_ATOMS: atom_id res chain seq x y z
N MET A 1 20.32 10.90 3.06
CA MET A 1 19.57 10.94 1.79
C MET A 1 18.70 9.70 1.70
N SER A 2 17.42 9.90 1.49
CA SER A 2 16.51 8.76 1.42
C SER A 2 16.46 8.27 -0.03
N ASP A 3 16.63 6.97 -0.18
CA ASP A 3 16.58 6.33 -1.49
C ASP A 3 15.21 5.72 -1.69
N ILE A 4 14.55 6.11 -2.77
CA ILE A 4 13.25 5.54 -3.12
C ILE A 4 13.48 4.19 -3.80
N GLU A 5 12.80 3.16 -3.31
CA GLU A 5 12.83 1.85 -3.94
C GLU A 5 11.57 1.65 -4.76
N ILE A 6 11.74 1.17 -5.99
CA ILE A 6 10.61 0.80 -6.84
C ILE A 6 10.22 -0.63 -6.48
N LEU A 7 9.00 -0.80 -5.98
CA LEU A 7 8.51 -2.12 -5.58
C LEU A 7 7.90 -2.86 -6.77
N SER A 8 7.18 -2.14 -7.64
CA SER A 8 6.64 -2.73 -8.87
C SER A 8 6.17 -1.65 -9.83
N LEU A 9 6.03 -2.05 -11.10
CA LEU A 9 5.51 -1.20 -12.16
C LEU A 9 4.29 -1.89 -12.78
N SER A 10 3.28 -1.10 -13.14
CA SER A 10 2.16 -1.66 -13.91
C SER A 10 2.65 -2.15 -15.27
N PRO A 11 1.90 -3.06 -15.93
CA PRO A 11 2.32 -3.62 -17.21
C PRO A 11 2.66 -2.59 -18.29
N ASP A 12 1.99 -1.44 -18.27
CA ASP A 12 2.27 -0.35 -19.22
C ASP A 12 3.17 0.73 -18.64
N SER A 13 3.73 0.50 -17.44
CA SER A 13 4.61 1.41 -16.71
C SER A 13 3.97 2.74 -16.34
N ARG A 14 2.65 2.86 -16.46
CA ARG A 14 1.96 4.09 -16.11
C ARG A 14 1.92 4.34 -14.61
N TYR A 15 1.79 3.29 -13.81
CA TYR A 15 1.73 3.41 -12.36
C TYR A 15 2.90 2.69 -11.72
N GLN A 16 3.45 3.28 -10.67
CA GLN A 16 4.60 2.75 -9.98
C GLN A 16 4.31 2.69 -8.49
N VAL A 17 4.52 1.51 -7.90
CA VAL A 17 4.51 1.35 -6.45
C VAL A 17 5.94 1.51 -5.98
N GLN A 18 6.16 2.43 -5.08
CA GLN A 18 7.49 2.73 -4.56
C GLN A 18 7.42 2.95 -3.06
N ALA A 19 8.56 2.94 -2.40
CA ALA A 19 8.65 3.23 -0.98
C ALA A 19 10.00 3.85 -0.66
N THR A 20 10.01 4.71 0.36
CA THR A 20 11.25 5.15 1.00
C THR A 20 11.38 4.31 2.26
N PRO A 21 12.33 3.35 2.30
CA PRO A 21 12.44 2.48 3.46
C PRO A 21 12.70 3.28 4.74
N CYS A 22 12.02 2.91 5.82
CA CYS A 22 12.16 3.54 7.11
C CYS A 22 12.52 2.50 8.16
N GLU A 23 13.40 2.85 9.09
CA GLU A 23 13.70 1.98 10.21
C GLU A 23 12.65 2.21 11.30
N ALA A 24 12.02 1.12 11.74
CA ALA A 24 10.94 1.17 12.72
C ALA A 24 11.39 0.51 14.02
N GLY A 25 12.52 0.98 14.59
CA GLY A 25 13.05 0.47 15.82
C GLY A 25 13.75 -0.89 15.69
N ASN A 26 14.78 -1.14 16.49
CA ASN A 26 15.49 -2.43 16.58
C ASN A 26 15.85 -3.03 15.21
N SER A 27 16.27 -2.20 14.28
CA SER A 27 16.69 -2.63 12.93
C SER A 27 15.61 -3.27 12.10
N HIS A 28 14.32 -3.05 12.45
CA HIS A 28 13.22 -3.48 11.60
C HIS A 28 12.96 -2.44 10.51
N TRP A 29 12.90 -2.89 9.27
CA TRP A 29 12.65 -1.99 8.14
C TRP A 29 11.21 -2.13 7.66
N VAL A 30 10.58 -1.01 7.38
CA VAL A 30 9.25 -0.96 6.78
C VAL A 30 9.33 -0.25 5.44
N PHE A 31 8.42 -0.63 4.53
CA PHE A 31 8.37 -0.10 3.17
C PHE A 31 7.00 0.51 2.93
N PRO A 32 6.75 1.75 3.44
CA PRO A 32 5.43 2.37 3.29
C PRO A 32 5.16 2.64 1.81
N PRO A 33 4.13 2.01 1.23
CA PRO A 33 3.92 2.09 -0.20
C PRO A 33 3.34 3.44 -0.62
N GLN A 34 3.82 3.92 -1.76
CA GLN A 34 3.33 5.11 -2.42
C GLN A 34 3.09 4.76 -3.88
N ILE A 35 1.96 5.14 -4.42
CA ILE A 35 1.63 4.88 -5.83
C ILE A 35 1.70 6.19 -6.59
N ILE A 36 2.48 6.20 -7.65
CA ILE A 36 2.70 7.39 -8.47
C ILE A 36 2.20 7.13 -9.89
N ASP A 37 1.54 8.13 -10.48
CA ASP A 37 1.24 8.13 -11.90
C ASP A 37 2.47 8.69 -12.62
N THR A 38 3.18 7.85 -13.34
CA THR A 38 4.45 8.25 -13.95
C THR A 38 4.30 9.23 -15.11
N GLN A 39 3.10 9.34 -15.69
CA GLN A 39 2.86 10.27 -16.77
C GLN A 39 2.90 11.73 -16.33
N ASN A 40 2.41 12.01 -15.12
CA ASN A 40 2.33 13.38 -14.63
C ASN A 40 3.06 13.58 -13.30
N GLY A 41 3.62 12.51 -12.71
CA GLY A 41 4.33 12.59 -11.45
C GLY A 41 3.43 12.76 -10.23
N ASN A 42 2.13 12.70 -10.41
CA ASN A 42 1.19 12.91 -9.29
C ASN A 42 1.05 11.65 -8.46
N GLU A 43 0.87 11.86 -7.16
CA GLU A 43 0.64 10.77 -6.24
C GLU A 43 -0.81 10.29 -6.37
N VAL A 44 -0.98 8.99 -6.54
CA VAL A 44 -2.31 8.35 -6.53
C VAL A 44 -2.69 8.02 -5.10
N PHE A 45 -1.76 7.48 -4.31
CA PHE A 45 -2.03 7.05 -2.96
C PHE A 45 -0.74 6.93 -2.15
N SER A 46 -0.84 7.24 -0.85
CA SER A 46 0.20 6.91 0.13
C SER A 46 -0.45 6.83 1.50
N PHE A 47 0.23 6.14 2.43
CA PHE A 47 -0.20 6.12 3.83
C PHE A 47 0.39 7.30 4.57
N LYS A 48 -0.39 7.90 5.47
CA LYS A 48 0.10 8.96 6.34
C LYS A 48 1.00 8.41 7.45
N ASP A 49 0.68 7.21 7.92
CA ASP A 49 1.46 6.57 8.98
C ASP A 49 2.59 5.77 8.31
N PRO A 50 3.85 6.10 8.59
CA PRO A 50 4.98 5.43 7.95
C PRO A 50 5.23 4.01 8.44
N LEU A 51 4.45 3.53 9.42
CA LEU A 51 4.59 2.15 9.92
C LEU A 51 3.86 1.13 9.06
N TRP A 52 3.04 1.55 8.10
CA TRP A 52 2.49 0.65 7.10
C TRP A 52 3.59 0.18 6.16
N SER A 53 3.56 -1.09 5.82
CA SER A 53 4.57 -1.69 4.95
C SER A 53 3.91 -2.61 3.94
N ALA A 54 4.39 -2.55 2.70
CA ALA A 54 3.94 -3.45 1.65
C ALA A 54 4.93 -4.60 1.55
N ASP A 55 4.47 -5.82 1.85
CA ASP A 55 5.28 -7.03 1.73
C ASP A 55 5.31 -7.53 0.28
N ARG A 56 4.27 -7.22 -0.49
CA ARG A 56 4.16 -7.66 -1.88
C ARG A 56 3.26 -6.71 -2.64
N SER A 57 3.59 -6.48 -3.90
CA SER A 57 2.72 -5.75 -4.82
C SER A 57 2.64 -6.54 -6.13
N THR A 58 1.42 -6.83 -6.58
CA THR A 58 1.17 -7.63 -7.77
C THR A 58 0.15 -6.91 -8.64
N TRP A 59 0.53 -6.63 -9.89
CA TRP A 59 -0.39 -5.96 -10.82
C TRP A 59 -1.31 -6.98 -11.46
N LEU A 60 -2.62 -6.76 -11.27
CA LEU A 60 -3.67 -7.62 -11.83
C LEU A 60 -4.11 -7.14 -13.21
N SER A 61 -3.89 -5.86 -13.48
CA SER A 61 -4.19 -5.22 -14.76
C SER A 61 -3.37 -3.94 -14.84
N PRO A 62 -3.41 -3.20 -15.96
CA PRO A 62 -2.66 -1.94 -16.05
C PRO A 62 -3.04 -0.89 -15.01
N THR A 63 -4.23 -1.00 -14.37
CA THR A 63 -4.70 -0.01 -13.40
C THR A 63 -4.95 -0.58 -12.01
N ARG A 64 -4.87 -1.91 -11.83
CA ARG A 64 -5.21 -2.54 -10.56
C ARG A 64 -4.01 -3.26 -9.97
N VAL A 65 -3.70 -2.93 -8.72
CA VAL A 65 -2.58 -3.55 -8.02
C VAL A 65 -3.07 -4.15 -6.70
N GLU A 66 -2.65 -5.39 -6.45
CA GLU A 66 -2.90 -6.06 -5.17
C GLU A 66 -1.71 -5.82 -4.27
N LEU A 67 -1.96 -5.28 -3.09
CA LEU A 67 -0.93 -5.04 -2.07
C LEU A 67 -1.19 -5.96 -0.88
N ARG A 68 -0.13 -6.61 -0.43
CA ARG A 68 -0.14 -7.32 0.84
C ARG A 68 0.52 -6.40 1.86
N LEU A 69 -0.25 -5.98 2.84
CA LEU A 69 0.14 -4.94 3.78
C LEU A 69 0.22 -5.49 5.19
N ARG A 70 1.11 -4.91 5.97
CA ARG A 70 1.10 -5.09 7.42
C ARG A 70 1.52 -3.78 8.05
N LYS A 71 1.18 -3.60 9.31
CA LYS A 71 1.58 -2.42 10.05
C LYS A 71 2.49 -2.83 11.20
N TYR A 72 3.65 -2.18 11.30
CA TYR A 72 4.58 -2.45 12.40
C TYR A 72 3.95 -2.00 13.73
N PRO A 73 4.04 -2.81 14.78
CA PRO A 73 4.82 -4.04 14.91
C PRO A 73 4.20 -5.31 14.30
N GLY A 74 3.15 -5.24 13.56
CA GLY A 74 2.69 -6.26 12.65
C GLY A 74 2.21 -7.59 13.20
N HIS A 75 2.18 -7.76 14.49
CA HIS A 75 1.85 -9.07 15.10
C HIS A 75 0.34 -9.36 15.17
N ARG A 76 -0.48 -8.34 14.91
CA ARG A 76 -1.94 -8.49 15.00
C ARG A 76 -2.57 -9.04 13.74
N ALA A 77 -1.86 -8.94 12.63
CA ALA A 77 -2.32 -9.46 11.36
C ALA A 77 -1.22 -10.33 10.76
N PRO A 78 -0.99 -11.53 11.31
CA PRO A 78 0.17 -12.35 10.94
C PRO A 78 0.19 -12.75 9.46
N LEU A 79 -0.98 -12.82 8.81
CA LEU A 79 -1.06 -13.14 7.39
C LEU A 79 -1.06 -11.88 6.51
N GLY A 80 -1.02 -10.69 7.14
CA GLY A 80 -1.11 -9.43 6.44
C GLY A 80 -2.52 -9.10 6.02
N LEU A 81 -2.70 -7.90 5.50
CA LEU A 81 -3.96 -7.44 4.94
C LEU A 81 -3.78 -7.33 3.43
N VAL A 82 -4.73 -7.87 2.68
CA VAL A 82 -4.68 -7.82 1.22
C VAL A 82 -5.70 -6.81 0.73
N VAL A 83 -5.23 -5.84 -0.06
CA VAL A 83 -6.10 -4.83 -0.66
C VAL A 83 -5.80 -4.77 -2.15
N ILE A 84 -6.81 -4.41 -2.94
CA ILE A 84 -6.67 -4.18 -4.37
C ILE A 84 -6.99 -2.71 -4.62
N ILE A 85 -6.03 -1.99 -5.19
CA ILE A 85 -6.20 -0.56 -5.47
C ILE A 85 -6.43 -0.37 -6.95
N GLU A 86 -7.53 0.30 -7.29
CA GLU A 86 -7.85 0.70 -8.65
C GLU A 86 -7.35 2.13 -8.84
N CYS A 87 -6.22 2.28 -9.53
CA CYS A 87 -5.52 3.56 -9.61
C CYS A 87 -6.25 4.60 -10.45
N ALA A 88 -6.92 4.17 -11.50
CA ALA A 88 -7.62 5.10 -12.39
C ALA A 88 -8.90 5.65 -11.76
N LEU A 89 -9.64 4.81 -11.05
CA LEU A 89 -10.90 5.21 -10.41
C LEU A 89 -10.71 5.70 -8.98
N ARG A 90 -9.52 5.51 -8.42
CA ARG A 90 -9.17 5.90 -7.05
C ARG A 90 -10.10 5.25 -6.03
N THR A 91 -10.26 3.94 -6.18
CA THR A 91 -11.02 3.10 -5.25
C THR A 91 -10.15 1.95 -4.77
N ALA A 92 -10.59 1.32 -3.70
CA ALA A 92 -9.91 0.16 -3.14
C ALA A 92 -10.93 -0.91 -2.78
N GLU A 93 -10.46 -2.17 -2.84
CA GLU A 93 -11.26 -3.33 -2.49
C GLU A 93 -10.51 -4.12 -1.41
N TYR A 94 -11.22 -4.56 -0.38
CA TYR A 94 -10.60 -5.32 0.69
C TYR A 94 -11.56 -6.40 1.20
N GLY A 95 -11.00 -7.37 1.93
CA GLY A 95 -11.80 -8.43 2.52
C GLY A 95 -12.51 -9.27 1.47
N ASP A 96 -13.82 -9.33 1.56
CA ASP A 96 -14.67 -10.15 0.68
C ASP A 96 -15.16 -9.40 -0.56
N GLY A 97 -14.45 -8.37 -0.97
CA GLY A 97 -14.83 -7.58 -2.14
C GLY A 97 -15.52 -6.28 -1.79
N THR A 98 -15.38 -5.82 -0.56
CA THR A 98 -15.95 -4.53 -0.15
C THR A 98 -15.15 -3.40 -0.80
N HIS A 99 -15.85 -2.48 -1.46
CA HIS A 99 -15.24 -1.35 -2.15
C HIS A 99 -15.38 -0.07 -1.35
N ILE A 100 -14.33 0.75 -1.34
CA ILE A 100 -14.34 2.05 -0.67
C ILE A 100 -13.56 3.05 -1.53
N GLU A 101 -13.75 4.33 -1.22
CA GLU A 101 -12.92 5.36 -1.81
C GLU A 101 -11.49 5.24 -1.31
N LEU A 102 -10.53 5.46 -2.19
CA LEU A 102 -9.12 5.30 -1.84
C LEU A 102 -8.71 6.22 -0.68
N ALA A 103 -9.29 7.42 -0.62
CA ALA A 103 -9.00 8.37 0.46
C ALA A 103 -9.40 7.85 1.84
N ARG A 104 -10.25 6.82 1.92
CA ARG A 104 -10.72 6.26 3.17
C ARG A 104 -10.03 4.94 3.51
N LEU A 105 -9.12 4.48 2.66
CA LEU A 105 -8.51 3.16 2.84
C LEU A 105 -7.74 3.05 4.14
N GLU A 106 -6.88 4.01 4.42
CA GLU A 106 -6.03 3.92 5.61
C GLU A 106 -6.84 3.86 6.89
N SER A 107 -7.82 4.75 7.05
CA SER A 107 -8.65 4.74 8.26
C SER A 107 -9.47 3.47 8.40
N THR A 108 -9.90 2.90 7.27
CA THR A 108 -10.64 1.64 7.28
C THR A 108 -9.74 0.49 7.74
N LEU A 109 -8.51 0.43 7.24
CA LEU A 109 -7.56 -0.61 7.64
C LEU A 109 -7.16 -0.46 9.11
N GLU A 110 -7.01 0.78 9.60
CA GLU A 110 -6.73 1.04 11.01
C GLU A 110 -7.84 0.47 11.89
N GLY A 111 -9.09 0.69 11.50
CA GLY A 111 -10.23 0.13 12.22
C GLY A 111 -10.23 -1.38 12.24
N MET A 112 -9.83 -2.02 11.13
CA MET A 112 -9.74 -3.47 11.06
C MET A 112 -8.67 -4.00 12.01
N LEU A 113 -7.53 -3.34 12.10
CA LEU A 113 -6.48 -3.75 13.02
C LEU A 113 -6.93 -3.61 14.47
N ASP A 114 -7.69 -2.58 14.79
CA ASP A 114 -8.22 -2.39 16.15
C ASP A 114 -9.16 -3.53 16.55
N LEU A 115 -9.93 -4.05 15.58
CA LEU A 115 -10.80 -5.20 15.84
C LEU A 115 -10.02 -6.49 16.04
N LEU A 116 -8.87 -6.62 15.39
CA LEU A 116 -8.02 -7.81 15.54
C LEU A 116 -7.19 -7.79 16.82
N GLY A 117 -6.96 -6.61 17.34
CA GLY A 117 -6.15 -6.41 18.52
C GLY A 117 -6.89 -6.54 19.79
#